data_ff714f5f17e40728ea470b31499ca3e3
#
_entry.id   ff714f5f17e40728ea470b31499ca3e3
#
_cell.length_a   1.000
_cell.length_b   1.000
_cell.length_c   1.000
_cell.angle_alpha   90.00
_cell.angle_beta   90.00
_cell.angle_gamma   90.00
#
_symmetry.space_group_name_H-M   'P 1'
#
loop_
_entity.id
_entity.type
_entity.pdbx_description
1 polymer ?
#
loop_
_entity_poly.entity_id
_entity_poly.type
_entity_poly.pdbx_seq_one_letter_code
_entity_poly.pdbx_strand_id
1 'polypeptide(L)'
;MNNSNYIPVETRSIKLLYLIILIGLVGILMALLSMNMVLFAGITALPLICIAGILILRYPQLMLFIIFTINYFILGITRYMPIEGISIIMDILYVLTLVLIFVHSALYHNIEWKRSFHILSALSALWAFYCILEVMNPSAVFEGWILSRGLIINGLIITILTSLLCTRYKTLKVLLFTFSLFTILAILKTFMQKYFGFDTYETRWLNNGGATTHIIHSGIRYFSFFTDASNMGSNMGGAGIIFGITSLYMKNKTFKIYYASVAIASLYTMMLSGTRGAIIVPLAGLALYTVVSKQTRSILIG
;
A
#
# COMPACT_ATOMS: atom_id res chain seq x y z
N MET A 1 -9.88 12.85 62.41
CA MET A 1 -9.18 11.69 61.82
C MET A 1 -9.96 11.22 60.61
N ASN A 2 -9.58 11.68 59.42
CA ASN A 2 -10.25 11.31 58.18
C ASN A 2 -9.25 10.45 57.37
N ASN A 3 -9.39 9.13 57.49
CA ASN A 3 -8.67 8.19 56.66
C ASN A 3 -9.37 8.15 55.28
N SER A 4 -8.97 9.04 54.37
CA SER A 4 -9.27 8.91 52.96
C SER A 4 -8.46 7.74 52.43
N ASN A 5 -9.13 6.62 52.14
CA ASN A 5 -8.56 5.47 51.42
C ASN A 5 -8.14 5.89 50.00
N TYR A 6 -6.98 6.50 49.86
CA TYR A 6 -6.30 6.68 48.60
C TYR A 6 -5.82 5.31 48.14
N ILE A 7 -6.59 4.65 47.29
CA ILE A 7 -6.11 3.50 46.52
C ILE A 7 -5.10 4.07 45.53
N PRO A 8 -3.84 3.69 45.59
CA PRO A 8 -2.84 4.19 44.64
C PRO A 8 -3.27 3.86 43.21
N VAL A 9 -3.11 4.80 42.29
CA VAL A 9 -3.53 4.71 40.87
C VAL A 9 -3.01 3.42 40.20
N GLU A 10 -1.86 2.95 40.66
CA GLU A 10 -1.20 1.74 40.19
C GLU A 10 -1.99 0.46 40.49
N THR A 11 -2.56 0.35 41.69
CA THR A 11 -3.39 -0.81 42.07
C THR A 11 -4.76 -0.81 41.37
N ARG A 12 -5.28 0.36 40.99
CA ARG A 12 -6.53 0.48 40.25
C ARG A 12 -6.36 0.01 38.79
N SER A 13 -5.25 0.35 38.17
CA SER A 13 -4.94 -0.09 36.78
C SER A 13 -4.73 -1.60 36.71
N ILE A 14 -4.06 -2.20 37.70
CA ILE A 14 -3.84 -3.65 37.76
C ILE A 14 -5.17 -4.40 37.96
N LYS A 15 -6.04 -3.94 38.82
CA LYS A 15 -7.37 -4.53 39.01
C LYS A 15 -8.24 -4.48 37.76
N LEU A 16 -8.18 -3.35 37.03
CA LEU A 16 -8.89 -3.21 35.78
C LEU A 16 -8.34 -4.18 34.71
N LEU A 17 -7.03 -4.38 34.65
CA LEU A 17 -6.38 -5.33 33.74
C LEU A 17 -6.86 -6.77 34.04
N TYR A 18 -6.87 -7.20 35.31
CA TYR A 18 -7.37 -8.52 35.68
C TYR A 18 -8.85 -8.70 35.33
N LEU A 19 -9.68 -7.67 35.51
CA LEU A 19 -11.10 -7.72 35.14
C LEU A 19 -11.26 -7.91 33.62
N ILE A 20 -10.50 -7.18 32.80
CA ILE A 20 -10.52 -7.30 31.32
C ILE A 20 -10.10 -8.71 30.89
N ILE A 21 -9.03 -9.25 31.49
CA ILE A 21 -8.55 -10.60 31.20
C ILE A 21 -9.62 -11.63 31.58
N LEU A 22 -10.25 -11.49 32.74
CA LEU A 22 -11.31 -12.39 33.21
C LEU A 22 -12.51 -12.38 32.26
N ILE A 23 -12.97 -11.19 31.85
CA ILE A 23 -14.08 -11.05 30.88
C ILE A 23 -13.72 -11.69 29.56
N GLY A 24 -12.48 -11.48 29.07
CA GLY A 24 -11.99 -12.10 27.84
C GLY A 24 -11.98 -13.63 27.92
N LEU A 25 -11.49 -14.21 29.03
CA LEU A 25 -11.49 -15.66 29.25
C LEU A 25 -12.89 -16.25 29.29
N VAL A 26 -13.82 -15.59 30.01
CA VAL A 26 -15.23 -16.02 30.04
C VAL A 26 -15.87 -15.95 28.68
N GLY A 27 -15.60 -14.88 27.90
CA GLY A 27 -16.09 -14.75 26.54
C GLY A 27 -15.57 -15.85 25.61
N ILE A 28 -14.29 -16.20 25.69
CA ILE A 28 -13.68 -17.31 24.95
C ILE A 28 -14.34 -18.63 25.31
N LEU A 29 -14.54 -18.89 26.59
CA LEU A 29 -15.21 -20.11 27.08
C LEU A 29 -16.65 -20.21 26.54
N MET A 30 -17.41 -19.12 26.58
CA MET A 30 -18.79 -19.09 26.06
C MET A 30 -18.81 -19.30 24.54
N ALA A 31 -17.85 -18.73 23.79
CA ALA A 31 -17.75 -18.93 22.36
C ALA A 31 -17.40 -20.37 21.97
N LEU A 32 -16.53 -21.03 22.75
CA LEU A 32 -16.20 -22.45 22.57
C LEU A 32 -17.42 -23.33 22.87
N LEU A 33 -18.15 -23.07 23.97
CA LEU A 33 -19.33 -23.83 24.33
C LEU A 33 -20.48 -23.68 23.31
N SER A 34 -20.59 -22.52 22.70
CA SER A 34 -21.59 -22.25 21.64
C SER A 34 -21.21 -22.82 20.27
N MET A 35 -20.03 -23.42 20.10
CA MET A 35 -19.49 -23.91 18.83
C MET A 35 -19.45 -22.84 17.73
N ASN A 36 -19.48 -21.57 18.11
CA ASN A 36 -19.49 -20.46 17.17
C ASN A 36 -18.05 -19.96 16.89
N MET A 37 -17.46 -20.48 15.81
CA MET A 37 -16.08 -20.15 15.40
C MET A 37 -15.89 -18.66 15.10
N VAL A 38 -16.91 -17.96 14.64
CA VAL A 38 -16.84 -16.51 14.35
C VAL A 38 -16.74 -15.70 15.65
N LEU A 39 -17.57 -16.05 16.65
CA LEU A 39 -17.51 -15.45 17.98
C LEU A 39 -16.16 -15.73 18.66
N PHE A 40 -15.68 -16.98 18.60
CA PHE A 40 -14.38 -17.36 19.13
C PHE A 40 -13.24 -16.55 18.49
N ALA A 41 -13.19 -16.49 17.16
CA ALA A 41 -12.18 -15.72 16.42
C ALA A 41 -12.27 -14.21 16.75
N GLY A 42 -13.48 -13.66 16.85
CA GLY A 42 -13.69 -12.26 17.20
C GLY A 42 -13.17 -11.90 18.59
N ILE A 43 -13.51 -12.69 19.60
CA ILE A 43 -13.09 -12.44 21.01
C ILE A 43 -11.57 -12.63 21.15
N THR A 44 -10.98 -13.64 20.51
CA THR A 44 -9.51 -13.86 20.54
C THR A 44 -8.73 -12.80 19.78
N ALA A 45 -9.29 -12.24 18.68
CA ALA A 45 -8.67 -11.17 17.94
C ALA A 45 -8.77 -9.79 18.63
N LEU A 46 -9.77 -9.58 19.49
CA LEU A 46 -10.05 -8.28 20.12
C LEU A 46 -8.85 -7.70 20.90
N PRO A 47 -8.12 -8.44 21.75
CA PRO A 47 -6.93 -7.93 22.41
C PRO A 47 -5.84 -7.51 21.44
N LEU A 48 -5.64 -8.29 20.35
CA LEU A 48 -4.66 -7.97 19.31
C LEU A 48 -5.06 -6.70 18.56
N ILE A 49 -6.33 -6.53 18.25
CA ILE A 49 -6.88 -5.32 17.62
C ILE A 49 -6.69 -4.10 18.54
N CYS A 50 -6.96 -4.24 19.83
CA CYS A 50 -6.74 -3.17 20.80
C CYS A 50 -5.26 -2.78 20.91
N ILE A 51 -4.35 -3.76 20.99
CA ILE A 51 -2.90 -3.51 21.01
C ILE A 51 -2.45 -2.84 19.73
N ALA A 52 -2.90 -3.34 18.58
CA ALA A 52 -2.60 -2.74 17.28
C ALA A 52 -3.13 -1.31 17.20
N GLY A 53 -4.34 -1.04 17.67
CA GLY A 53 -4.92 0.31 17.73
C GLY A 53 -4.09 1.27 18.57
N ILE A 54 -3.67 0.85 19.78
CA ILE A 54 -2.80 1.65 20.65
C ILE A 54 -1.44 1.92 19.97
N LEU A 55 -0.84 0.90 19.35
CA LEU A 55 0.43 1.05 18.63
C LEU A 55 0.31 2.01 17.45
N ILE A 56 -0.77 1.93 16.68
CA ILE A 56 -1.03 2.82 15.54
C ILE A 56 -1.28 4.24 16.03
N LEU A 57 -2.05 4.44 17.10
CA LEU A 57 -2.25 5.77 17.69
C LEU A 57 -0.94 6.37 18.18
N ARG A 58 -0.02 5.56 18.71
CA ARG A 58 1.29 6.02 19.16
C ARG A 58 2.27 6.25 18.00
N TYR A 59 2.18 5.40 16.97
CA TYR A 59 3.08 5.41 15.80
C TYR A 59 2.28 5.41 14.50
N PRO A 60 1.66 6.54 14.10
CA PRO A 60 0.77 6.60 12.94
C PRO A 60 1.47 6.24 11.62
N GLN A 61 2.80 6.28 11.58
CA GLN A 61 3.61 5.83 10.45
C GLN A 61 3.34 4.35 10.08
N LEU A 62 2.89 3.52 11.03
CA LEU A 62 2.53 2.11 10.77
C LEU A 62 1.39 2.00 9.75
N MET A 63 0.44 2.95 9.77
CA MET A 63 -0.66 2.95 8.79
C MET A 63 -0.15 3.11 7.36
N LEU A 64 0.91 3.88 7.15
CA LEU A 64 1.52 4.01 5.82
C LEU A 64 2.01 2.64 5.29
N PHE A 65 2.63 1.83 6.15
CA PHE A 65 3.08 0.49 5.78
C PHE A 65 1.90 -0.47 5.55
N ILE A 66 0.85 -0.38 6.37
CA ILE A 66 -0.36 -1.19 6.21
C ILE A 66 -1.05 -0.87 4.88
N ILE A 67 -1.29 0.42 4.59
CA ILE A 67 -1.87 0.87 3.33
C ILE A 67 -1.02 0.39 2.15
N PHE A 68 0.29 0.58 2.23
CA PHE A 68 1.20 0.19 1.17
C PHE A 68 1.16 -1.32 0.91
N THR A 69 1.19 -2.14 1.97
CA THR A 69 1.14 -3.60 1.88
C THR A 69 -0.19 -4.07 1.28
N ILE A 70 -1.30 -3.57 1.82
CA ILE A 70 -2.63 -3.97 1.35
C ILE A 70 -2.82 -3.53 -0.10
N ASN A 71 -2.50 -2.28 -0.44
CA ASN A 71 -2.63 -1.77 -1.80
C ASN A 71 -1.81 -2.57 -2.82
N TYR A 72 -0.64 -3.07 -2.42
CA TYR A 72 0.23 -3.82 -3.33
C TYR A 72 -0.35 -5.18 -3.71
N PHE A 73 -1.03 -5.87 -2.79
CA PHE A 73 -1.50 -7.24 -2.98
C PHE A 73 -3.01 -7.40 -3.17
N ILE A 74 -3.81 -6.42 -2.70
CA ILE A 74 -5.27 -6.58 -2.60
C ILE A 74 -5.93 -6.94 -3.93
N LEU A 75 -5.51 -6.35 -5.02
CA LEU A 75 -6.08 -6.59 -6.33
C LEU A 75 -5.67 -7.96 -6.91
N GLY A 76 -4.51 -8.47 -6.53
CA GLY A 76 -4.07 -9.83 -6.87
C GLY A 76 -4.88 -10.90 -6.14
N ILE A 77 -5.24 -10.62 -4.89
CA ILE A 77 -6.01 -11.55 -4.04
C ILE A 77 -7.42 -11.79 -4.61
N THR A 78 -8.00 -10.83 -5.33
CA THR A 78 -9.34 -10.99 -5.95
C THR A 78 -9.46 -12.17 -6.90
N ARG A 79 -8.34 -12.63 -7.50
CA ARG A 79 -8.35 -13.80 -8.37
C ARG A 79 -8.53 -15.11 -7.59
N TYR A 80 -8.02 -15.13 -6.36
CA TYR A 80 -8.07 -16.29 -5.47
C TYR A 80 -9.32 -16.29 -4.61
N MET A 81 -9.77 -15.12 -4.19
CA MET A 81 -10.96 -14.89 -3.39
C MET A 81 -11.85 -13.86 -4.08
N PRO A 82 -12.91 -14.27 -4.78
CA PRO A 82 -13.83 -13.34 -5.44
C PRO A 82 -14.72 -12.65 -4.39
N ILE A 83 -14.15 -11.62 -3.74
CA ILE A 83 -14.86 -10.78 -2.77
C ILE A 83 -15.31 -9.52 -3.50
N GLU A 84 -16.62 -9.35 -3.61
CA GLU A 84 -17.19 -8.12 -4.16
C GLU A 84 -16.85 -6.92 -3.27
N GLY A 85 -16.56 -5.77 -3.89
CA GLY A 85 -16.30 -4.53 -3.16
C GLY A 85 -14.96 -4.46 -2.43
N ILE A 86 -13.99 -5.35 -2.73
CA ILE A 86 -12.68 -5.37 -2.06
C ILE A 86 -11.94 -4.02 -2.16
N SER A 87 -12.21 -3.22 -3.21
CA SER A 87 -11.65 -1.88 -3.37
C SER A 87 -12.11 -0.90 -2.27
N ILE A 88 -13.27 -1.13 -1.65
CA ILE A 88 -13.80 -0.33 -0.55
C ILE A 88 -12.89 -0.42 0.68
N ILE A 89 -12.19 -1.55 0.86
CA ILE A 89 -11.22 -1.71 1.96
C ILE A 89 -10.15 -0.61 1.90
N MET A 90 -9.69 -0.25 0.71
CA MET A 90 -8.69 0.82 0.56
C MET A 90 -9.27 2.19 0.94
N ASP A 91 -10.52 2.47 0.54
CA ASP A 91 -11.21 3.71 0.88
C ASP A 91 -11.37 3.85 2.41
N ILE A 92 -11.80 2.77 3.07
CA ILE A 92 -11.92 2.70 4.53
C ILE A 92 -10.55 2.92 5.21
N LEU A 93 -9.49 2.28 4.71
CA LEU A 93 -8.14 2.45 5.26
C LEU A 93 -7.64 3.89 5.13
N TYR A 94 -7.92 4.56 4.02
CA TYR A 94 -7.54 5.97 3.84
C TYR A 94 -8.29 6.87 4.82
N VAL A 95 -9.61 6.72 4.93
CA VAL A 95 -10.43 7.50 5.86
C VAL A 95 -9.99 7.23 7.31
N LEU A 96 -9.83 5.96 7.67
CA LEU A 96 -9.35 5.58 9.01
C LEU A 96 -7.99 6.20 9.32
N THR A 97 -7.07 6.21 8.36
CA THR A 97 -5.74 6.79 8.55
C THR A 97 -5.82 8.30 8.75
N LEU A 98 -6.65 9.02 7.99
CA LEU A 98 -6.86 10.44 8.17
C LEU A 98 -7.43 10.76 9.55
N VAL A 99 -8.42 9.99 10.00
CA VAL A 99 -9.00 10.13 11.36
C VAL A 99 -7.95 9.87 12.42
N LEU A 100 -7.15 8.80 12.28
CA LEU A 100 -6.08 8.46 13.22
C LEU A 100 -4.99 9.55 13.29
N ILE A 101 -4.61 10.14 12.16
CA ILE A 101 -3.66 11.27 12.11
C ILE A 101 -4.25 12.49 12.84
N PHE A 102 -5.53 12.77 12.61
CA PHE A 102 -6.21 13.87 13.28
C PHE A 102 -6.25 13.68 14.79
N VAL A 103 -6.66 12.49 15.25
CA VAL A 103 -6.67 12.14 16.69
C VAL A 103 -5.26 12.19 17.28
N HIS A 104 -4.27 11.63 16.58
CA HIS A 104 -2.87 11.67 17.02
C HIS A 104 -2.36 13.11 17.11
N SER A 105 -2.69 13.97 16.14
CA SER A 105 -2.34 15.37 16.15
C SER A 105 -2.96 16.13 17.34
N ALA A 106 -4.21 15.83 17.65
CA ALA A 106 -4.90 16.43 18.80
C ALA A 106 -4.30 15.99 20.14
N LEU A 107 -3.87 14.72 20.26
CA LEU A 107 -3.30 14.18 21.50
C LEU A 107 -1.83 14.55 21.72
N TYR A 108 -1.02 14.54 20.66
CA TYR A 108 0.45 14.66 20.77
C TYR A 108 1.02 15.96 20.19
N HIS A 109 0.24 16.74 19.44
CA HIS A 109 0.61 18.04 18.85
C HIS A 109 1.92 18.03 18.04
N ASN A 110 2.30 16.88 17.46
CA ASN A 110 3.60 16.65 16.80
C ASN A 110 3.51 16.53 15.28
N ILE A 111 2.32 16.73 14.69
CA ILE A 111 2.12 16.68 13.23
C ILE A 111 2.17 18.08 12.63
N GLU A 112 3.11 18.28 11.72
CA GLU A 112 3.25 19.51 10.98
C GLU A 112 2.39 19.49 9.72
N TRP A 113 1.13 19.89 9.81
CA TRP A 113 0.19 19.93 8.69
C TRP A 113 0.68 20.73 7.48
N LYS A 114 1.53 21.75 7.70
CA LYS A 114 2.14 22.55 6.63
C LYS A 114 2.93 21.72 5.62
N ARG A 115 3.43 20.54 6.00
CA ARG A 115 4.18 19.64 5.12
C ARG A 115 3.31 19.05 4.00
N SER A 116 1.98 18.99 4.18
CA SER A 116 1.07 18.52 3.13
C SER A 116 0.83 19.56 2.04
N PHE A 117 1.20 20.82 2.26
CA PHE A 117 1.03 21.91 1.29
C PHE A 117 2.29 22.07 0.45
N HIS A 118 2.39 21.32 -0.64
CA HIS A 118 3.49 21.39 -1.61
C HIS A 118 2.95 21.18 -3.03
N ILE A 119 3.80 21.43 -4.03
CA ILE A 119 3.39 21.41 -5.44
C ILE A 119 2.72 20.10 -5.87
N LEU A 120 3.21 18.96 -5.39
CA LEU A 120 2.62 17.66 -5.75
C LEU A 120 1.21 17.49 -5.18
N SER A 121 0.96 17.92 -3.93
CA SER A 121 -0.39 17.88 -3.35
C SER A 121 -1.33 18.86 -4.06
N ALA A 122 -0.83 20.03 -4.46
CA ALA A 122 -1.60 21.00 -5.22
C ALA A 122 -1.99 20.46 -6.61
N LEU A 123 -1.06 19.83 -7.32
CA LEU A 123 -1.33 19.18 -8.61
C LEU A 123 -2.29 18.00 -8.46
N SER A 124 -2.13 17.18 -7.41
CA SER A 124 -3.05 16.07 -7.12
C SER A 124 -4.45 16.56 -6.76
N ALA A 125 -4.55 17.68 -6.04
CA ALA A 125 -5.82 18.31 -5.73
C ALA A 125 -6.50 18.89 -6.99
N LEU A 126 -5.71 19.53 -7.88
CA LEU A 126 -6.21 20.01 -9.16
C LEU A 126 -6.73 18.87 -10.03
N TRP A 127 -6.01 17.75 -10.09
CA TRP A 127 -6.46 16.54 -10.79
C TRP A 127 -7.75 15.98 -10.19
N ALA A 128 -7.83 15.84 -8.87
CA ALA A 128 -9.04 15.37 -8.20
C ALA A 128 -10.23 16.31 -8.46
N PHE A 129 -10.01 17.61 -8.42
CA PHE A 129 -11.02 18.61 -8.72
C PHE A 129 -11.52 18.51 -10.17
N TYR A 130 -10.61 18.38 -11.14
CA TYR A 130 -10.96 18.15 -12.54
C TYR A 130 -11.84 16.91 -12.70
N CYS A 131 -11.42 15.77 -12.12
CA CYS A 131 -12.19 14.55 -12.18
C CYS A 131 -13.58 14.66 -11.51
N ILE A 132 -13.72 15.45 -10.46
CA ILE A 132 -15.02 15.73 -9.84
C ILE A 132 -15.92 16.52 -10.81
N LEU A 133 -15.37 17.49 -11.53
CA LEU A 133 -16.11 18.25 -12.53
C LEU A 133 -16.60 17.35 -13.70
N GLU A 134 -15.86 16.30 -14.04
CA GLU A 134 -16.26 15.33 -15.08
C GLU A 134 -17.57 14.58 -14.74
N VAL A 135 -18.02 14.55 -13.50
CA VAL A 135 -19.35 14.06 -13.13
C VAL A 135 -20.48 14.85 -13.84
N MET A 136 -20.22 16.14 -14.15
CA MET A 136 -21.18 17.00 -14.83
C MET A 136 -21.18 16.81 -16.35
N ASN A 137 -20.29 15.99 -16.90
CA ASN A 137 -20.23 15.70 -18.32
C ASN A 137 -21.49 14.89 -18.74
N PRO A 138 -22.28 15.36 -19.72
CA PRO A 138 -23.52 14.71 -20.15
C PRO A 138 -23.31 13.27 -20.66
N SER A 139 -22.10 12.93 -21.11
CA SER A 139 -21.74 11.58 -21.57
C SER A 139 -21.20 10.70 -20.44
N ALA A 140 -21.07 11.21 -19.23
CA ALA A 140 -20.55 10.45 -18.10
C ALA A 140 -21.64 9.53 -17.51
N VAL A 141 -21.22 8.30 -17.16
CA VAL A 141 -22.06 7.36 -16.41
C VAL A 141 -21.60 7.40 -14.96
N PHE A 142 -22.51 7.75 -14.05
CA PHE A 142 -22.20 7.93 -12.63
C PHE A 142 -21.59 6.67 -11.97
N GLU A 143 -22.07 5.47 -12.34
CA GLU A 143 -21.51 4.21 -11.89
C GLU A 143 -20.06 4.03 -12.34
N GLY A 144 -19.72 4.43 -13.57
CA GLY A 144 -18.34 4.41 -14.08
C GLY A 144 -17.44 5.34 -13.29
N TRP A 145 -17.95 6.53 -12.89
CA TRP A 145 -17.22 7.46 -12.04
C TRP A 145 -16.95 6.86 -10.64
N ILE A 146 -17.96 6.23 -10.01
CA ILE A 146 -17.80 5.54 -8.72
C ILE A 146 -16.75 4.42 -8.82
N LEU A 147 -16.74 3.65 -9.88
CA LEU A 147 -15.74 2.60 -10.11
C LEU A 147 -14.31 3.17 -10.28
N SER A 148 -14.20 4.36 -10.84
CA SER A 148 -12.93 5.05 -11.09
C SER A 148 -12.45 5.92 -9.92
N ARG A 149 -13.21 6.00 -8.82
CA ARG A 149 -12.93 6.90 -7.67
C ARG A 149 -11.50 6.76 -7.11
N GLY A 150 -10.93 5.56 -7.16
CA GLY A 150 -9.56 5.32 -6.73
C GLY A 150 -8.52 6.09 -7.55
N LEU A 151 -8.72 6.28 -8.85
CA LEU A 151 -7.85 7.09 -9.70
C LEU A 151 -7.95 8.58 -9.36
N ILE A 152 -9.10 8.99 -8.84
CA ILE A 152 -9.41 10.40 -8.54
C ILE A 152 -8.77 10.81 -7.20
N ILE A 153 -9.04 10.05 -6.15
CA ILE A 153 -8.80 10.48 -4.76
C ILE A 153 -7.51 9.89 -4.18
N ASN A 154 -7.15 8.65 -4.56
CA ASN A 154 -6.02 7.95 -3.93
C ASN A 154 -4.69 8.69 -4.09
N GLY A 155 -4.43 9.29 -5.24
CA GLY A 155 -3.21 10.07 -5.48
C GLY A 155 -3.07 11.25 -4.52
N LEU A 156 -4.16 12.00 -4.30
CA LEU A 156 -4.20 13.11 -3.36
C LEU A 156 -4.00 12.64 -1.92
N ILE A 157 -4.76 11.63 -1.48
CA ILE A 157 -4.67 11.12 -0.11
C ILE A 157 -3.29 10.55 0.17
N ILE A 158 -2.74 9.69 -0.70
CA ILE A 158 -1.40 9.12 -0.51
C ILE A 158 -0.33 10.21 -0.45
N THR A 159 -0.45 11.26 -1.27
CA THR A 159 0.49 12.39 -1.26
C THR A 159 0.46 13.11 0.08
N ILE A 160 -0.73 13.40 0.62
CA ILE A 160 -0.91 14.01 1.94
C ILE A 160 -0.37 13.09 3.03
N LEU A 161 -0.80 11.83 3.06
CA LEU A 161 -0.39 10.86 4.09
C LEU A 161 1.13 10.65 4.12
N THR A 162 1.73 10.52 2.95
CA THR A 162 3.18 10.30 2.84
C THR A 162 3.96 11.53 3.35
N SER A 163 3.53 12.73 3.00
CA SER A 163 4.18 13.97 3.46
C SER A 163 4.09 14.19 4.96
N LEU A 164 2.98 13.77 5.59
CA LEU A 164 2.76 13.87 7.04
C LEU A 164 3.46 12.75 7.82
N LEU A 165 3.49 11.53 7.31
CA LEU A 165 3.96 10.34 8.03
C LEU A 165 5.40 9.95 7.72
N CYS A 166 5.89 10.19 6.49
CA CYS A 166 7.26 9.85 6.08
C CYS A 166 8.23 11.01 6.33
N THR A 167 8.31 11.50 7.56
CA THR A 167 9.13 12.66 7.93
C THR A 167 10.59 12.32 8.23
N ARG A 168 10.89 11.06 8.57
CA ARG A 168 12.21 10.59 8.98
C ARG A 168 12.86 9.78 7.86
N TYR A 169 14.13 10.03 7.61
CA TYR A 169 14.94 9.26 6.65
C TYR A 169 14.95 7.74 6.94
N LYS A 170 14.85 7.35 8.22
CA LYS A 170 14.73 5.95 8.64
C LYS A 170 13.44 5.32 8.11
N THR A 171 12.31 6.03 8.19
CA THR A 171 11.00 5.57 7.68
C THR A 171 11.07 5.35 6.17
N LEU A 172 11.66 6.30 5.43
CA LEU A 172 11.86 6.16 3.98
C LEU A 172 12.72 4.93 3.63
N LYS A 173 13.83 4.71 4.35
CA LYS A 173 14.67 3.52 4.11
C LYS A 173 13.90 2.22 4.33
N VAL A 174 13.13 2.12 5.41
CA VAL A 174 12.33 0.93 5.70
C VAL A 174 11.26 0.75 4.63
N LEU A 175 10.60 1.82 4.19
CA LEU A 175 9.59 1.78 3.13
C LEU A 175 10.21 1.29 1.80
N LEU A 176 11.37 1.82 1.40
CA LEU A 176 12.08 1.39 0.20
C LEU A 176 12.51 -0.08 0.29
N PHE A 177 12.98 -0.52 1.45
CA PHE A 177 13.34 -1.92 1.66
C PHE A 177 12.11 -2.83 1.57
N THR A 178 11.00 -2.48 2.22
CA THR A 178 9.72 -3.21 2.12
C THR A 178 9.25 -3.28 0.66
N PHE A 179 9.32 -2.16 -0.05
CA PHE A 179 8.97 -2.11 -1.48
C PHE A 179 9.86 -3.05 -2.31
N SER A 180 11.15 -3.10 -2.03
CA SER A 180 12.06 -4.02 -2.75
C SER A 180 11.71 -5.49 -2.51
N LEU A 181 11.30 -5.87 -1.30
CA LEU A 181 10.83 -7.22 -1.00
C LEU A 181 9.56 -7.57 -1.78
N PHE A 182 8.57 -6.66 -1.81
CA PHE A 182 7.33 -6.88 -2.58
C PHE A 182 7.61 -6.96 -4.07
N THR A 183 8.52 -6.14 -4.57
CA THR A 183 8.96 -6.19 -5.98
C THR A 183 9.62 -7.51 -6.31
N ILE A 184 10.48 -8.04 -5.44
CA ILE A 184 11.11 -9.37 -5.61
C ILE A 184 10.03 -10.45 -5.65
N LEU A 185 9.04 -10.42 -4.76
CA LEU A 185 7.92 -11.36 -4.78
C LEU A 185 7.16 -11.30 -6.12
N ALA A 186 6.92 -10.09 -6.63
CA ALA A 186 6.24 -9.90 -7.92
C ALA A 186 7.09 -10.45 -9.10
N ILE A 187 8.40 -10.23 -9.06
CA ILE A 187 9.34 -10.78 -10.05
C ILE A 187 9.32 -12.31 -10.00
N LEU A 188 9.41 -12.91 -8.81
CA LEU A 188 9.35 -14.35 -8.63
C LEU A 188 8.03 -14.94 -9.15
N LYS A 189 6.90 -14.32 -8.81
CA LYS A 189 5.59 -14.75 -9.33
C LYS A 189 5.51 -14.67 -10.85
N THR A 190 6.08 -13.61 -11.45
CA THR A 190 6.15 -13.50 -12.93
C THR A 190 6.99 -14.61 -13.54
N PHE A 191 8.12 -14.96 -12.93
CA PHE A 191 8.92 -16.10 -13.39
C PHE A 191 8.20 -17.42 -13.21
N MET A 192 7.45 -17.61 -12.12
CA MET A 192 6.58 -18.77 -11.96
C MET A 192 5.56 -18.87 -13.10
N GLN A 193 4.85 -17.77 -13.41
CA GLN A 193 3.90 -17.73 -14.53
C GLN A 193 4.58 -18.04 -15.88
N LYS A 194 5.83 -17.59 -16.07
CA LYS A 194 6.56 -17.79 -17.33
C LYS A 194 7.07 -19.22 -17.52
N TYR A 195 7.63 -19.84 -16.47
CA TYR A 195 8.32 -21.12 -16.59
C TYR A 195 7.46 -22.32 -16.16
N PHE A 196 6.53 -22.13 -15.21
CA PHE A 196 5.65 -23.19 -14.73
C PHE A 196 4.21 -23.04 -15.23
N GLY A 197 3.89 -21.90 -15.87
CA GLY A 197 2.54 -21.59 -16.34
C GLY A 197 1.68 -20.93 -15.27
N PHE A 198 0.42 -20.68 -15.64
CA PHE A 198 -0.56 -20.09 -14.75
C PHE A 198 -1.15 -21.14 -13.81
N ASP A 199 -1.39 -20.76 -12.55
CA ASP A 199 -2.05 -21.63 -11.60
C ASP A 199 -3.55 -21.80 -11.92
N THR A 200 -4.23 -22.69 -11.18
CA THR A 200 -5.64 -23.02 -11.42
C THR A 200 -6.58 -21.81 -11.33
N TYR A 201 -6.32 -20.88 -10.40
CA TYR A 201 -7.13 -19.68 -10.22
C TYR A 201 -6.85 -18.65 -11.31
N GLU A 202 -5.61 -18.46 -11.68
CA GLU A 202 -5.19 -17.60 -12.79
C GLU A 202 -5.75 -18.11 -14.12
N THR A 203 -5.69 -19.41 -14.35
CA THR A 203 -6.27 -20.05 -15.56
C THR A 203 -7.79 -19.88 -15.59
N ARG A 204 -8.48 -20.03 -14.46
CA ARG A 204 -9.93 -19.76 -14.37
C ARG A 204 -10.22 -18.29 -14.70
N TRP A 205 -9.44 -17.36 -14.14
CA TRP A 205 -9.62 -15.94 -14.42
C TRP A 205 -9.36 -15.59 -15.89
N LEU A 206 -8.33 -16.19 -16.50
CA LEU A 206 -8.06 -16.04 -17.94
C LEU A 206 -9.24 -16.54 -18.78
N ASN A 207 -9.79 -17.72 -18.47
CA ASN A 207 -10.92 -18.30 -19.19
C ASN A 207 -12.22 -17.47 -19.03
N ASN A 208 -12.35 -16.73 -17.94
CA ASN A 208 -13.48 -15.82 -17.67
C ASN A 208 -13.32 -14.44 -18.36
N GLY A 209 -12.53 -14.34 -19.41
CA GLY A 209 -12.38 -13.12 -20.22
C GLY A 209 -11.00 -12.47 -20.16
N GLY A 210 -10.17 -12.78 -19.15
CA GLY A 210 -8.82 -12.24 -19.04
C GLY A 210 -7.90 -12.60 -20.22
N ALA A 211 -8.13 -13.74 -20.87
CA ALA A 211 -7.33 -14.20 -22.00
C ALA A 211 -7.31 -13.22 -23.18
N THR A 212 -8.40 -12.50 -23.41
CA THR A 212 -8.51 -11.56 -24.55
C THR A 212 -7.43 -10.48 -24.56
N THR A 213 -6.95 -10.08 -23.38
CA THR A 213 -5.93 -9.03 -23.22
C THR A 213 -4.55 -9.57 -22.85
N HIS A 214 -4.45 -10.83 -22.42
CA HIS A 214 -3.21 -11.42 -21.90
C HIS A 214 -2.63 -12.50 -22.82
N ILE A 215 -3.42 -13.13 -23.67
CA ILE A 215 -2.97 -14.09 -24.67
C ILE A 215 -3.22 -13.45 -26.03
N ILE A 216 -2.20 -12.78 -26.55
CA ILE A 216 -2.28 -12.04 -27.83
C ILE A 216 -1.39 -12.69 -28.88
N HIS A 217 -1.56 -12.35 -30.17
CA HIS A 217 -0.76 -12.91 -31.25
C HIS A 217 0.76 -12.77 -31.07
N SER A 218 1.21 -11.70 -30.39
CA SER A 218 2.63 -11.46 -30.12
C SER A 218 3.18 -12.23 -28.91
N GLY A 219 2.35 -12.98 -28.18
CA GLY A 219 2.76 -13.79 -27.04
C GLY A 219 1.91 -13.61 -25.79
N ILE A 220 2.40 -14.18 -24.71
CA ILE A 220 1.75 -14.12 -23.40
C ILE A 220 2.22 -12.87 -22.65
N ARG A 221 1.26 -12.13 -22.10
CA ARG A 221 1.49 -10.95 -21.26
C ARG A 221 1.31 -11.33 -19.80
N TYR A 222 2.41 -11.36 -19.05
CA TYR A 222 2.39 -11.73 -17.64
C TYR A 222 1.87 -10.59 -16.77
N PHE A 223 1.24 -10.90 -15.64
CA PHE A 223 0.54 -9.93 -14.77
C PHE A 223 0.88 -10.06 -13.28
N SER A 224 1.59 -11.11 -12.86
CA SER A 224 2.00 -11.35 -11.46
C SER A 224 0.82 -11.20 -10.47
N PHE A 225 0.98 -10.40 -9.42
CA PHE A 225 -0.06 -10.05 -8.43
C PHE A 225 -0.94 -8.85 -8.86
N PHE A 226 -0.65 -8.20 -9.99
CA PHE A 226 -1.36 -7.00 -10.40
C PHE A 226 -2.65 -7.33 -11.15
N THR A 227 -3.53 -6.35 -11.29
CA THR A 227 -4.83 -6.50 -11.97
C THR A 227 -4.68 -7.03 -13.39
N ASP A 228 -3.68 -6.52 -14.09
CA ASP A 228 -3.42 -6.81 -15.49
C ASP A 228 -1.94 -6.56 -15.83
N ALA A 229 -1.56 -6.94 -17.04
CA ALA A 229 -0.19 -6.80 -17.54
C ALA A 229 0.27 -5.34 -17.66
N SER A 230 -0.64 -4.39 -17.93
CA SER A 230 -0.29 -2.97 -18.05
C SER A 230 0.06 -2.38 -16.69
N ASN A 231 -0.75 -2.72 -15.69
CA ASN A 231 -0.50 -2.33 -14.30
C ASN A 231 0.82 -2.93 -13.78
N MET A 232 1.05 -4.24 -14.05
CA MET A 232 2.34 -4.87 -13.74
C MET A 232 3.51 -4.15 -14.41
N GLY A 233 3.42 -3.90 -15.71
CA GLY A 233 4.47 -3.22 -16.47
C GLY A 233 4.80 -1.85 -15.89
N SER A 234 3.80 -1.04 -15.59
CA SER A 234 3.95 0.28 -15.01
C SER A 234 4.60 0.25 -13.63
N ASN A 235 4.15 -0.67 -12.76
CA ASN A 235 4.73 -0.85 -11.42
C ASN A 235 6.19 -1.32 -11.47
N MET A 236 6.51 -2.27 -12.35
CA MET A 236 7.88 -2.77 -12.52
C MET A 236 8.78 -1.70 -13.15
N GLY A 237 8.28 -0.90 -14.09
CA GLY A 237 9.00 0.25 -14.66
C GLY A 237 9.32 1.30 -13.58
N GLY A 238 8.34 1.64 -12.74
CA GLY A 238 8.52 2.56 -11.61
C GLY A 238 9.52 2.01 -10.58
N ALA A 239 9.40 0.74 -10.22
CA ALA A 239 10.33 0.06 -9.32
C ALA A 239 11.77 0.09 -9.87
N GLY A 240 11.94 -0.17 -11.16
CA GLY A 240 13.25 -0.11 -11.83
C GLY A 240 13.94 1.23 -11.66
N ILE A 241 13.23 2.34 -11.84
CA ILE A 241 13.77 3.69 -11.66
C ILE A 241 14.02 4.01 -10.18
N ILE A 242 13.07 3.71 -9.31
CA ILE A 242 13.21 4.00 -7.87
C ILE A 242 14.42 3.28 -7.30
N PHE A 243 14.60 1.98 -7.60
CA PHE A 243 15.72 1.22 -7.08
C PHE A 243 17.03 1.55 -7.82
N GLY A 244 16.97 1.89 -9.10
CA GLY A 244 18.11 2.41 -9.86
C GLY A 244 18.67 3.67 -9.19
N ILE A 245 17.84 4.67 -8.96
CA ILE A 245 18.22 5.91 -8.28
C ILE A 245 18.68 5.60 -6.83
N THR A 246 17.95 4.76 -6.10
CA THR A 246 18.33 4.39 -4.73
C THR A 246 19.72 3.78 -4.68
N SER A 247 20.07 2.92 -5.64
CA SER A 247 21.40 2.30 -5.72
C SER A 247 22.53 3.33 -5.88
N LEU A 248 22.30 4.41 -6.63
CA LEU A 248 23.30 5.47 -6.81
C LEU A 248 23.63 6.21 -5.51
N TYR A 249 22.65 6.37 -4.63
CA TYR A 249 22.82 7.09 -3.35
C TYR A 249 23.21 6.19 -2.17
N MET A 250 23.28 4.86 -2.35
CA MET A 250 23.70 3.94 -1.28
C MET A 250 25.22 4.00 -1.08
N LYS A 251 25.63 4.32 0.15
CA LYS A 251 27.06 4.31 0.55
C LYS A 251 27.58 2.90 0.73
N ASN A 252 26.77 1.98 1.28
CA ASN A 252 27.16 0.58 1.49
C ASN A 252 27.11 -0.17 0.15
N LYS A 253 28.25 -0.77 -0.22
CA LYS A 253 28.44 -1.51 -1.48
C LYS A 253 27.43 -2.68 -1.63
N THR A 254 27.15 -3.40 -0.54
CA THR A 254 26.19 -4.52 -0.56
C THR A 254 24.78 -4.05 -0.90
N PHE A 255 24.29 -2.99 -0.24
CA PHE A 255 22.97 -2.42 -0.55
C PHE A 255 22.94 -1.76 -1.94
N LYS A 256 24.04 -1.16 -2.38
CA LYS A 256 24.14 -0.63 -3.74
C LYS A 256 23.94 -1.71 -4.78
N ILE A 257 24.65 -2.84 -4.66
CA ILE A 257 24.51 -3.98 -5.57
C ILE A 257 23.10 -4.59 -5.48
N TYR A 258 22.58 -4.75 -4.25
CA TYR A 258 21.23 -5.25 -4.03
C TYR A 258 20.16 -4.44 -4.76
N TYR A 259 20.13 -3.12 -4.57
CA TYR A 259 19.12 -2.28 -5.24
C TYR A 259 19.34 -2.20 -6.75
N ALA A 260 20.59 -2.20 -7.22
CA ALA A 260 20.89 -2.27 -8.64
C ALA A 260 20.37 -3.56 -9.29
N SER A 261 20.56 -4.71 -8.65
CA SER A 261 20.05 -5.99 -9.16
C SER A 261 18.52 -6.03 -9.17
N VAL A 262 17.85 -5.50 -8.13
CA VAL A 262 16.39 -5.38 -8.10
C VAL A 262 15.90 -4.45 -9.22
N ALA A 263 16.59 -3.34 -9.47
CA ALA A 263 16.24 -2.41 -10.56
C ALA A 263 16.30 -3.09 -11.93
N ILE A 264 17.39 -3.79 -12.24
CA ILE A 264 17.57 -4.50 -13.51
C ILE A 264 16.52 -5.59 -13.67
N ALA A 265 16.29 -6.40 -12.62
CA ALA A 265 15.27 -7.45 -12.63
C ALA A 265 13.86 -6.89 -12.83
N SER A 266 13.55 -5.72 -12.24
CA SER A 266 12.27 -5.04 -12.43
C SER A 266 12.07 -4.58 -13.86
N LEU A 267 13.08 -3.95 -14.47
CA LEU A 267 13.01 -3.52 -15.86
C LEU A 267 12.86 -4.70 -16.82
N TYR A 268 13.56 -5.81 -16.56
CA TYR A 268 13.36 -7.04 -17.32
C TYR A 268 11.93 -7.59 -17.17
N THR A 269 11.42 -7.59 -15.95
CA THR A 269 10.04 -8.06 -15.67
C THR A 269 9.00 -7.14 -16.31
N MET A 270 9.25 -5.83 -16.38
CA MET A 270 8.43 -4.88 -17.14
C MET A 270 8.29 -5.31 -18.60
N MET A 271 9.39 -5.73 -19.24
CA MET A 271 9.35 -6.22 -20.63
C MET A 271 8.48 -7.48 -20.77
N LEU A 272 8.48 -8.36 -19.79
CA LEU A 272 7.64 -9.57 -19.77
C LEU A 272 6.13 -9.26 -19.68
N SER A 273 5.76 -8.06 -19.26
CA SER A 273 4.35 -7.62 -19.29
C SER A 273 3.83 -7.44 -20.72
N GLY A 274 4.71 -7.35 -21.73
CA GLY A 274 4.33 -7.09 -23.12
C GLY A 274 3.62 -5.75 -23.35
N THR A 275 3.67 -4.85 -22.36
CA THR A 275 2.97 -3.55 -22.43
C THR A 275 3.92 -2.47 -22.93
N ARG A 276 3.76 -2.07 -24.20
CA ARG A 276 4.64 -1.05 -24.83
C ARG A 276 4.60 0.28 -24.10
N GLY A 277 3.42 0.71 -23.64
CA GLY A 277 3.24 1.97 -22.89
C GLY A 277 3.96 1.99 -21.55
N ALA A 278 4.29 0.84 -20.94
CA ALA A 278 4.98 0.79 -19.66
C ALA A 278 6.40 1.41 -19.70
N ILE A 279 7.03 1.47 -20.88
CA ILE A 279 8.35 2.09 -21.09
C ILE A 279 8.32 3.60 -20.79
N ILE A 280 7.16 4.24 -20.92
CA ILE A 280 7.01 5.67 -20.61
C ILE A 280 7.31 5.94 -19.13
N VAL A 281 6.99 5.01 -18.25
CA VAL A 281 7.18 5.18 -16.79
C VAL A 281 8.66 5.37 -16.42
N PRO A 282 9.58 4.45 -16.79
CA PRO A 282 11.00 4.66 -16.51
C PRO A 282 11.58 5.85 -17.27
N LEU A 283 11.16 6.16 -18.48
CA LEU A 283 11.63 7.33 -19.23
C LEU A 283 11.21 8.64 -18.55
N ALA A 284 9.94 8.76 -18.14
CA ALA A 284 9.44 9.92 -17.41
C ALA A 284 10.13 10.06 -16.03
N GLY A 285 10.37 8.93 -15.34
CA GLY A 285 11.09 8.91 -14.07
C GLY A 285 12.54 9.39 -14.21
N LEU A 286 13.25 8.97 -15.26
CA LEU A 286 14.60 9.46 -15.59
C LEU A 286 14.58 10.96 -15.93
N ALA A 287 13.66 11.39 -16.78
CA ALA A 287 13.53 12.80 -17.14
C ALA A 287 13.29 13.68 -15.88
N LEU A 288 12.38 13.26 -15.01
CA LEU A 288 12.13 13.95 -13.74
C LEU A 288 13.38 13.98 -12.86
N TYR A 289 14.08 12.85 -12.75
CA TYR A 289 15.31 12.76 -11.96
C TYR A 289 16.39 13.72 -12.49
N THR A 290 16.58 13.85 -13.80
CA THR A 290 17.55 14.77 -14.38
C THR A 290 17.23 16.21 -14.08
N VAL A 291 15.96 16.60 -14.17
CA VAL A 291 15.50 17.97 -13.87
C VAL A 291 15.69 18.30 -12.39
N VAL A 292 15.29 17.38 -11.48
CA VAL A 292 15.33 17.62 -10.04
C VAL A 292 16.77 17.56 -9.50
N SER A 293 17.59 16.63 -9.98
CA SER A 293 18.96 16.45 -9.45
C SER A 293 19.94 17.53 -9.90
N LYS A 294 19.59 18.33 -10.90
CA LYS A 294 20.48 19.32 -11.54
C LYS A 294 21.82 18.72 -12.01
N GLN A 295 21.93 17.42 -12.08
CA GLN A 295 23.12 16.69 -12.51
C GLN A 295 23.07 16.34 -14.00
N THR A 296 22.72 17.31 -14.81
CA THR A 296 22.62 17.15 -16.29
C THR A 296 23.92 16.63 -16.93
N ARG A 297 25.07 16.83 -16.28
CA ARG A 297 26.39 16.40 -16.80
C ARG A 297 26.64 14.89 -16.72
N SER A 298 26.06 14.17 -15.75
CA SER A 298 26.36 12.74 -15.57
C SER A 298 25.55 11.80 -16.47
N ILE A 299 24.54 12.28 -17.15
CA ILE A 299 23.66 11.47 -18.03
C ILE A 299 24.08 11.57 -19.50
N LEU A 300 24.79 12.63 -19.87
CA LEU A 300 25.34 12.79 -21.23
C LEU A 300 26.66 12.03 -21.44
N ILE A 301 27.23 11.44 -20.38
CA ILE A 301 28.55 10.75 -20.45
C ILE A 301 28.39 9.22 -20.22
N GLY A 302 27.22 8.71 -19.89
CA GLY A 302 26.88 7.28 -19.79
C GLY A 302 26.00 6.86 -20.92
#